data_0b59d18494fe24c518d163ca2cccbdf2
#
_entry.id   0b59d18494fe24c518d163ca2cccbdf2
#
_cell.length_a   1.000
_cell.length_b   1.000
_cell.length_c   1.000
_cell.angle_alpha   90.00
_cell.angle_beta   90.00
_cell.angle_gamma   90.00
#
_symmetry.space_group_name_H-M   'P 1'
#
loop_
_entity.id
_entity.type
_entity.pdbx_description
1 polymer ?
#
loop_
_entity_poly.entity_id
_entity_poly.type
_entity_poly.pdbx_seq_one_letter_code
_entity_poly.pdbx_strand_id
1 'polypeptide(L)'
;MLNNKKLVYTLTTSYASLKSKEHFVFFEDKALSDGGYRIKTITPHQKGQPSKENIESIEIHRFRYLPENYEISSSLPDALKSISGKFKLVMLSTFFLFTTFFQCIREKPDLILAHWAVPSGIIAYLMMKIFKIKYVVSIHGGDVAPLKNFSILRKFVIKILNKSSIVIVNGEFTENEFIKMGVSKNKLRIIYGPPNYTKHSSDLKFLSEYRNKITHDKNKIILTVTRLTEIKGTEYLIRAISKLNQENVHCVIVGTGELLSELNKVSNLLDIADKITFFGRANHQELGWLYDISDVFVLPSIIDSSGAADAMPLVIPEAMESKLPVIGTNIGGIPFMIEHEKNGLLVKEKDSDELADAIFRILSNSSFAQSLVDNSQILVKKRTLKITHDKYIEAINQAISEN
;
A
#
# COMPACT_ATOMS: atom_id res chain seq x y z
N MET A 1 -10.54 26.76 -22.87
CA MET A 1 -9.16 26.59 -22.32
C MET A 1 -8.73 25.14 -22.08
N LEU A 2 -9.43 24.12 -22.57
CA LEU A 2 -9.08 22.69 -22.37
C LEU A 2 -8.10 22.12 -23.42
N ASN A 3 -7.85 22.85 -24.51
CA ASN A 3 -7.16 22.29 -25.69
C ASN A 3 -5.63 22.28 -25.64
N ASN A 4 -4.97 22.69 -24.53
CA ASN A 4 -3.51 22.76 -24.46
C ASN A 4 -2.88 21.90 -23.33
N LYS A 5 -3.68 21.13 -22.59
CA LYS A 5 -3.15 20.26 -21.53
C LYS A 5 -2.66 18.95 -22.12
N LYS A 6 -1.46 18.51 -21.74
CA LYS A 6 -0.93 17.19 -22.11
C LYS A 6 -1.81 16.09 -21.55
N LEU A 7 -2.11 15.08 -22.38
CA LEU A 7 -2.97 13.97 -22.04
C LEU A 7 -2.14 12.78 -21.53
N VAL A 8 -2.45 12.32 -20.33
CA VAL A 8 -1.87 11.11 -19.74
C VAL A 8 -2.96 10.04 -19.61
N TYR A 9 -2.67 8.84 -20.15
CA TYR A 9 -3.48 7.66 -19.88
C TYR A 9 -2.91 6.92 -18.69
N THR A 10 -3.73 6.74 -17.64
CA THR A 10 -3.40 5.85 -16.52
C THR A 10 -3.98 4.48 -16.77
N LEU A 11 -3.13 3.45 -16.80
CA LEU A 11 -3.52 2.05 -16.92
C LEU A 11 -3.40 1.36 -15.56
N THR A 12 -4.49 0.83 -15.06
CA THR A 12 -4.53 0.17 -13.74
C THR A 12 -5.53 -0.98 -13.70
N THR A 13 -5.27 -1.97 -12.85
CA THR A 13 -6.18 -3.12 -12.66
C THR A 13 -7.21 -2.90 -11.57
N SER A 14 -7.11 -1.81 -10.81
CA SER A 14 -8.09 -1.38 -9.80
C SER A 14 -8.09 0.14 -9.68
N TYR A 15 -9.24 0.74 -9.38
CA TYR A 15 -9.37 2.19 -9.26
C TYR A 15 -10.49 2.60 -8.31
N ALA A 16 -10.42 3.86 -7.87
CA ALA A 16 -11.44 4.50 -7.05
C ALA A 16 -12.85 4.50 -7.68
N SER A 17 -13.87 4.67 -6.86
CA SER A 17 -15.24 4.94 -7.26
C SER A 17 -15.76 6.21 -6.57
N LEU A 18 -16.90 6.76 -7.03
CA LEU A 18 -17.55 7.88 -6.33
C LEU A 18 -17.85 7.58 -4.86
N LYS A 19 -18.07 6.29 -4.52
CA LYS A 19 -18.35 5.84 -3.14
C LYS A 19 -17.09 5.66 -2.29
N SER A 20 -15.92 5.47 -2.93
CA SER A 20 -14.63 5.28 -2.25
C SER A 20 -13.54 5.91 -3.08
N LYS A 21 -13.16 7.13 -2.71
CA LYS A 21 -12.04 7.87 -3.33
C LYS A 21 -10.68 7.50 -2.74
N GLU A 22 -10.65 6.58 -1.77
CA GLU A 22 -9.49 6.20 -0.98
C GLU A 22 -8.58 5.19 -1.70
N HIS A 23 -8.29 5.44 -2.97
CA HIS A 23 -7.43 4.56 -3.76
C HIS A 23 -6.14 5.29 -4.11
N PHE A 24 -4.98 4.68 -3.84
CA PHE A 24 -3.68 5.35 -4.04
C PHE A 24 -3.46 5.82 -5.49
N VAL A 25 -3.91 5.05 -6.51
CA VAL A 25 -3.82 5.48 -7.92
C VAL A 25 -4.65 6.74 -8.16
N PHE A 26 -5.78 6.91 -7.48
CA PHE A 26 -6.58 8.12 -7.58
C PHE A 26 -5.82 9.35 -7.04
N PHE A 27 -5.10 9.20 -5.94
CA PHE A 27 -4.26 10.29 -5.39
C PHE A 27 -3.14 10.67 -6.36
N GLU A 28 -2.54 9.72 -7.05
CA GLU A 28 -1.50 9.96 -8.05
C GLU A 28 -2.08 10.67 -9.29
N ASP A 29 -3.21 10.19 -9.82
CA ASP A 29 -3.94 10.85 -10.91
C ASP A 29 -4.40 12.26 -10.55
N LYS A 30 -4.86 12.46 -9.31
CA LYS A 30 -5.25 13.77 -8.79
C LYS A 30 -4.07 14.73 -8.74
N ALA A 31 -2.90 14.27 -8.26
CA ALA A 31 -1.68 15.08 -8.26
C ALA A 31 -1.32 15.56 -9.68
N LEU A 32 -1.39 14.67 -10.67
CA LEU A 32 -1.11 15.01 -12.07
C LEU A 32 -2.18 15.95 -12.63
N SER A 33 -3.44 15.72 -12.31
CA SER A 33 -4.53 16.61 -12.76
C SER A 33 -4.40 18.03 -12.19
N ASP A 34 -4.05 18.15 -10.90
CA ASP A 34 -3.78 19.42 -10.24
C ASP A 34 -2.50 20.08 -10.80
N GLY A 35 -1.52 19.27 -11.22
CA GLY A 35 -0.31 19.67 -11.95
C GLY A 35 -0.55 20.11 -13.40
N GLY A 36 -1.81 20.15 -13.85
CA GLY A 36 -2.19 20.68 -15.15
C GLY A 36 -2.29 19.67 -16.29
N TYR A 37 -2.22 18.37 -15.99
CA TYR A 37 -2.44 17.31 -16.97
C TYR A 37 -3.94 17.01 -17.15
N ARG A 38 -4.30 16.52 -18.32
CA ARG A 38 -5.60 15.85 -18.54
C ARG A 38 -5.42 14.36 -18.36
N ILE A 39 -6.17 13.77 -17.42
CA ILE A 39 -6.02 12.37 -17.04
C ILE A 39 -7.20 11.56 -17.55
N LYS A 40 -6.90 10.45 -18.21
CA LYS A 40 -7.86 9.44 -18.59
C LYS A 40 -7.41 8.09 -18.05
N THR A 41 -8.15 7.56 -17.08
CA THR A 41 -7.86 6.27 -16.46
C THR A 41 -8.62 5.15 -17.13
N ILE A 42 -7.91 4.11 -17.55
CA ILE A 42 -8.46 2.89 -18.16
C ILE A 42 -8.28 1.76 -17.14
N THR A 43 -9.38 1.19 -16.70
CA THR A 43 -9.42 0.18 -15.63
C THR A 43 -10.50 -0.87 -15.91
N PRO A 44 -10.42 -2.11 -15.40
CA PRO A 44 -11.50 -3.06 -15.55
C PRO A 44 -12.76 -2.61 -14.80
N HIS A 45 -13.91 -2.99 -15.35
CA HIS A 45 -15.18 -2.80 -14.69
C HIS A 45 -15.28 -3.65 -13.41
N GLN A 46 -15.98 -3.15 -12.42
CA GLN A 46 -16.32 -3.85 -11.19
C GLN A 46 -17.82 -3.73 -10.94
N LYS A 47 -18.40 -4.75 -10.36
CA LYS A 47 -19.85 -4.84 -10.11
C LYS A 47 -20.40 -3.57 -9.44
N GLY A 48 -21.47 -3.04 -10.03
CA GLY A 48 -22.14 -1.84 -9.52
C GLY A 48 -21.49 -0.51 -9.85
N GLN A 49 -20.43 -0.50 -10.67
CA GLN A 49 -19.77 0.75 -11.13
C GLN A 49 -20.20 1.10 -12.57
N PRO A 50 -20.27 2.39 -12.94
CA PRO A 50 -20.54 2.79 -14.31
C PRO A 50 -19.32 2.54 -15.22
N SER A 51 -19.58 2.25 -16.51
CA SER A 51 -18.50 2.05 -17.51
C SER A 51 -17.73 3.33 -17.83
N LYS A 52 -18.36 4.49 -17.65
CA LYS A 52 -17.73 5.80 -17.78
C LYS A 52 -18.15 6.69 -16.63
N GLU A 53 -17.22 7.40 -16.08
CA GLU A 53 -17.41 8.25 -14.92
C GLU A 53 -16.37 9.38 -14.92
N ASN A 54 -16.74 10.53 -14.40
CA ASN A 54 -15.81 11.61 -14.09
C ASN A 54 -15.78 11.79 -12.58
N ILE A 55 -14.63 11.59 -11.97
CA ILE A 55 -14.40 11.91 -10.56
C ILE A 55 -13.49 13.13 -10.52
N GLU A 56 -14.03 14.26 -10.02
CA GLU A 56 -13.37 15.56 -10.09
C GLU A 56 -13.00 15.91 -11.55
N SER A 57 -11.73 16.03 -11.90
CA SER A 57 -11.25 16.34 -13.26
C SER A 57 -10.65 15.14 -13.99
N ILE A 58 -10.86 13.92 -13.48
CA ILE A 58 -10.30 12.66 -14.01
C ILE A 58 -11.38 11.91 -14.77
N GLU A 59 -11.15 11.63 -16.06
CA GLU A 59 -12.01 10.78 -16.88
C GLU A 59 -11.69 9.30 -16.62
N ILE A 60 -12.69 8.51 -16.21
CA ILE A 60 -12.51 7.09 -15.92
C ILE A 60 -13.30 6.27 -16.96
N HIS A 61 -12.59 5.35 -17.61
CA HIS A 61 -13.15 4.40 -18.54
C HIS A 61 -12.96 2.97 -18.01
N ARG A 62 -14.07 2.33 -17.59
CA ARG A 62 -14.10 0.95 -17.12
C ARG A 62 -14.53 0.02 -18.25
N PHE A 63 -13.63 -0.83 -18.68
CA PHE A 63 -13.92 -1.81 -19.74
C PHE A 63 -14.48 -3.10 -19.14
N ARG A 64 -15.54 -3.63 -19.77
CA ARG A 64 -16.09 -4.94 -19.43
C ARG A 64 -15.30 -6.02 -20.15
N TYR A 65 -14.98 -7.09 -19.44
CA TYR A 65 -14.23 -8.23 -19.95
C TYR A 65 -14.96 -9.56 -19.75
N LEU A 66 -16.00 -9.55 -18.92
CA LEU A 66 -16.94 -10.64 -18.66
C LEU A 66 -18.31 -10.04 -18.29
N PRO A 67 -19.39 -10.83 -18.29
CA PRO A 67 -20.63 -10.42 -17.63
C PRO A 67 -20.39 -10.13 -16.14
N GLU A 68 -21.06 -9.13 -15.60
CA GLU A 68 -20.80 -8.53 -14.28
C GLU A 68 -20.69 -9.54 -13.12
N ASN A 69 -21.53 -10.59 -13.14
CA ASN A 69 -21.50 -11.62 -12.10
C ASN A 69 -20.32 -12.60 -12.20
N TYR A 70 -19.56 -12.55 -13.29
CA TYR A 70 -18.40 -13.40 -13.54
C TYR A 70 -17.06 -12.64 -13.47
N GLU A 71 -17.09 -11.33 -13.23
CA GLU A 71 -15.90 -10.51 -13.06
C GLU A 71 -15.10 -10.97 -11.84
N ILE A 72 -13.81 -10.64 -11.80
CA ILE A 72 -12.94 -10.96 -10.67
C ILE A 72 -13.36 -10.12 -9.47
N SER A 73 -13.80 -10.78 -8.40
CA SER A 73 -14.15 -10.15 -7.11
C SER A 73 -13.05 -10.24 -6.07
N SER A 74 -12.03 -11.07 -6.32
CA SER A 74 -10.85 -11.26 -5.46
C SER A 74 -9.65 -10.49 -5.98
N SER A 75 -8.55 -10.53 -5.23
CA SER A 75 -7.28 -9.97 -5.71
C SER A 75 -6.76 -10.72 -6.94
N LEU A 76 -5.95 -10.05 -7.79
CA LEU A 76 -5.34 -10.72 -8.96
C LEU A 76 -4.47 -11.93 -8.57
N PRO A 77 -3.67 -11.89 -7.49
CA PRO A 77 -2.94 -13.08 -7.02
C PRO A 77 -3.85 -14.25 -6.63
N ASP A 78 -4.99 -14.00 -6.01
CA ASP A 78 -5.94 -15.06 -5.64
C ASP A 78 -6.61 -15.68 -6.87
N ALA A 79 -6.88 -14.89 -7.90
CA ALA A 79 -7.40 -15.40 -9.16
C ALA A 79 -6.42 -16.40 -9.83
N LEU A 80 -5.12 -16.26 -9.63
CA LEU A 80 -4.12 -17.20 -10.17
C LEU A 80 -4.17 -18.59 -9.53
N LYS A 81 -4.79 -18.75 -8.36
CA LYS A 81 -4.88 -20.03 -7.63
C LYS A 81 -5.86 -21.02 -8.27
N SER A 82 -6.75 -20.57 -9.16
CA SER A 82 -7.77 -21.43 -9.80
C SER A 82 -7.72 -21.37 -11.33
N ILE A 83 -8.16 -22.44 -12.01
CA ILE A 83 -8.24 -22.47 -13.48
C ILE A 83 -9.23 -21.41 -13.98
N SER A 84 -10.39 -21.28 -13.35
CA SER A 84 -11.38 -20.25 -13.67
C SER A 84 -10.81 -18.85 -13.51
N GLY A 85 -10.05 -18.59 -12.44
CA GLY A 85 -9.41 -17.30 -12.23
C GLY A 85 -8.32 -16.99 -13.26
N LYS A 86 -7.53 -17.99 -13.68
CA LYS A 86 -6.54 -17.83 -14.75
C LYS A 86 -7.21 -17.46 -16.09
N PHE A 87 -8.33 -18.12 -16.42
CA PHE A 87 -9.12 -17.76 -17.61
C PHE A 87 -9.63 -16.31 -17.53
N LYS A 88 -10.19 -15.91 -16.37
CA LYS A 88 -10.66 -14.53 -16.16
C LYS A 88 -9.54 -13.50 -16.31
N LEU A 89 -8.33 -13.81 -15.86
CA LEU A 89 -7.15 -12.94 -16.02
C LEU A 89 -6.72 -12.80 -17.48
N VAL A 90 -6.81 -13.88 -18.29
CA VAL A 90 -6.54 -13.82 -19.73
C VAL A 90 -7.57 -12.91 -20.40
N MET A 91 -8.85 -13.09 -20.12
CA MET A 91 -9.93 -12.24 -20.65
C MET A 91 -9.72 -10.77 -20.26
N LEU A 92 -9.45 -10.50 -18.98
CA LEU A 92 -9.14 -9.16 -18.48
C LEU A 92 -7.99 -8.53 -19.27
N SER A 93 -6.86 -9.23 -19.38
CA SER A 93 -5.67 -8.71 -20.07
C SER A 93 -5.92 -8.45 -21.55
N THR A 94 -6.68 -9.33 -22.21
CA THR A 94 -7.05 -9.20 -23.64
C THR A 94 -7.92 -7.99 -23.88
N PHE A 95 -9.01 -7.84 -23.11
CA PHE A 95 -9.92 -6.69 -23.25
C PHE A 95 -9.24 -5.38 -22.82
N PHE A 96 -8.36 -5.41 -21.85
CA PHE A 96 -7.56 -4.25 -21.44
C PHE A 96 -6.67 -3.77 -22.61
N LEU A 97 -5.97 -4.71 -23.27
CA LEU A 97 -5.14 -4.40 -24.44
C LEU A 97 -5.98 -3.77 -25.56
N PHE A 98 -7.08 -4.41 -25.95
CA PHE A 98 -7.94 -3.90 -27.03
C PHE A 98 -8.54 -2.54 -26.69
N THR A 99 -9.06 -2.38 -25.46
CA THR A 99 -9.61 -1.08 -25.03
C THR A 99 -8.57 0.01 -25.11
N THR A 100 -7.37 -0.24 -24.59
CA THR A 100 -6.29 0.74 -24.62
C THR A 100 -5.88 1.07 -26.04
N PHE A 101 -5.76 0.05 -26.91
CA PHE A 101 -5.45 0.22 -28.33
C PHE A 101 -6.48 1.12 -29.05
N PHE A 102 -7.76 0.84 -28.91
CA PHE A 102 -8.80 1.65 -29.53
C PHE A 102 -8.89 3.07 -28.94
N GLN A 103 -8.62 3.23 -27.65
CA GLN A 103 -8.53 4.56 -27.04
C GLN A 103 -7.35 5.36 -27.64
N CYS A 104 -6.20 4.74 -27.86
CA CYS A 104 -5.04 5.38 -28.49
C CYS A 104 -5.29 5.75 -29.98
N ILE A 105 -6.13 5.00 -30.70
CA ILE A 105 -6.55 5.37 -32.07
C ILE A 105 -7.46 6.61 -32.03
N ARG A 106 -8.42 6.63 -31.09
CA ARG A 106 -9.38 7.75 -30.98
C ARG A 106 -8.71 9.05 -30.53
N GLU A 107 -7.83 8.92 -29.57
CA GLU A 107 -7.14 10.04 -28.97
C GLU A 107 -5.77 9.56 -28.45
N LYS A 108 -4.70 9.97 -29.15
CA LYS A 108 -3.34 9.57 -28.79
C LYS A 108 -2.87 10.35 -27.56
N PRO A 109 -2.52 9.69 -26.43
CA PRO A 109 -1.97 10.39 -25.28
C PRO A 109 -0.51 10.80 -25.50
N ASP A 110 -0.05 11.81 -24.76
CA ASP A 110 1.36 12.22 -24.71
C ASP A 110 2.20 11.21 -23.93
N LEU A 111 1.60 10.55 -22.92
CA LEU A 111 2.25 9.56 -22.08
C LEU A 111 1.25 8.51 -21.56
N ILE A 112 1.74 7.30 -21.32
CA ILE A 112 1.03 6.26 -20.59
C ILE A 112 1.71 6.04 -19.24
N LEU A 113 0.96 6.20 -18.14
CA LEU A 113 1.34 5.80 -16.79
C LEU A 113 0.71 4.43 -16.48
N ALA A 114 1.54 3.40 -16.37
CA ALA A 114 1.09 2.03 -16.11
C ALA A 114 1.35 1.64 -14.67
N HIS A 115 0.31 1.32 -13.91
CA HIS A 115 0.43 0.76 -12.56
C HIS A 115 0.55 -0.74 -12.64
N TRP A 116 1.55 -1.29 -11.95
CA TRP A 116 2.07 -2.65 -12.02
C TRP A 116 2.73 -3.00 -13.38
N ALA A 117 3.75 -3.82 -13.29
CA ALA A 117 4.47 -4.29 -14.47
C ALA A 117 3.60 -5.19 -15.37
N VAL A 118 2.68 -5.96 -14.76
CA VAL A 118 1.77 -6.91 -15.43
C VAL A 118 0.34 -6.69 -14.92
N PRO A 119 -0.66 -6.54 -15.79
CA PRO A 119 -0.60 -6.49 -17.26
C PRO A 119 -0.28 -5.09 -17.82
N SER A 120 -0.46 -4.01 -17.04
CA SER A 120 -0.48 -2.62 -17.51
C SER A 120 0.83 -2.21 -18.19
N GLY A 121 2.00 -2.55 -17.59
CA GLY A 121 3.31 -2.24 -18.16
C GLY A 121 3.55 -2.94 -19.50
N ILE A 122 3.06 -4.19 -19.66
CA ILE A 122 3.11 -4.92 -20.94
C ILE A 122 2.30 -4.19 -22.00
N ILE A 123 1.09 -3.76 -21.66
CA ILE A 123 0.19 -3.03 -22.56
C ILE A 123 0.82 -1.70 -22.97
N ALA A 124 1.35 -0.94 -22.01
CA ALA A 124 2.05 0.32 -22.28
C ALA A 124 3.25 0.14 -23.24
N TYR A 125 4.05 -0.92 -23.04
CA TYR A 125 5.15 -1.28 -23.94
C TYR A 125 4.65 -1.59 -25.35
N LEU A 126 3.53 -2.30 -25.53
CA LEU A 126 2.94 -2.56 -26.84
C LEU A 126 2.46 -1.26 -27.51
N MET A 127 1.80 -0.36 -26.75
CA MET A 127 1.39 0.95 -27.27
C MET A 127 2.60 1.80 -27.70
N MET A 128 3.69 1.75 -26.94
CA MET A 128 4.95 2.38 -27.35
C MET A 128 5.48 1.80 -28.68
N LYS A 129 5.40 0.49 -28.89
CA LYS A 129 5.84 -0.14 -30.13
C LYS A 129 4.99 0.28 -31.33
N ILE A 130 3.68 0.35 -31.17
CA ILE A 130 2.71 0.62 -32.26
C ILE A 130 2.59 2.11 -32.53
N PHE A 131 2.35 2.91 -31.51
CA PHE A 131 2.01 4.34 -31.62
C PHE A 131 3.16 5.28 -31.30
N LYS A 132 4.32 4.74 -30.87
CA LYS A 132 5.47 5.53 -30.39
C LYS A 132 5.11 6.45 -29.20
N ILE A 133 4.22 5.98 -28.32
CA ILE A 133 3.82 6.70 -27.11
C ILE A 133 4.84 6.38 -26.02
N LYS A 134 5.35 7.39 -25.32
CA LYS A 134 6.21 7.21 -24.14
C LYS A 134 5.42 6.60 -22.99
N TYR A 135 6.09 5.87 -22.11
CA TYR A 135 5.43 5.29 -20.93
C TYR A 135 6.30 5.27 -19.69
N VAL A 136 5.65 5.37 -18.57
CA VAL A 136 6.18 5.22 -17.21
C VAL A 136 5.52 4.01 -16.56
N VAL A 137 6.26 3.27 -15.76
CA VAL A 137 5.70 2.15 -15.00
C VAL A 137 5.83 2.45 -13.51
N SER A 138 4.72 2.41 -12.77
CA SER A 138 4.68 2.56 -11.30
C SER A 138 4.55 1.17 -10.66
N ILE A 139 5.54 0.80 -9.83
CA ILE A 139 5.67 -0.50 -9.17
C ILE A 139 5.28 -0.35 -7.71
N HIS A 140 4.41 -1.24 -7.22
CA HIS A 140 3.82 -1.14 -5.87
C HIS A 140 4.26 -2.23 -4.89
N GLY A 141 5.40 -2.88 -5.14
CA GLY A 141 5.97 -3.91 -4.26
C GLY A 141 5.39 -5.30 -4.46
N GLY A 142 4.09 -5.44 -4.73
CA GLY A 142 3.45 -6.72 -5.05
C GLY A 142 3.97 -7.38 -6.33
N ASP A 143 4.70 -6.66 -7.17
CA ASP A 143 5.36 -7.17 -8.37
C ASP A 143 6.61 -8.01 -8.06
N VAL A 144 7.23 -7.84 -6.88
CA VAL A 144 8.55 -8.41 -6.55
C VAL A 144 8.49 -9.94 -6.47
N ALA A 145 7.61 -10.47 -5.64
CA ALA A 145 7.55 -11.92 -5.37
C ALA A 145 7.21 -12.76 -6.63
N PRO A 146 6.20 -12.41 -7.45
CA PRO A 146 5.93 -13.13 -8.70
C PRO A 146 7.12 -13.13 -9.66
N LEU A 147 7.84 -12.01 -9.77
CA LEU A 147 8.99 -11.91 -10.67
C LEU A 147 10.21 -12.68 -10.16
N LYS A 148 10.36 -12.87 -8.84
CA LYS A 148 11.40 -13.76 -8.29
C LYS A 148 11.14 -15.21 -8.68
N ASN A 149 9.91 -15.65 -8.67
CA ASN A 149 9.53 -17.05 -8.88
C ASN A 149 9.46 -17.47 -10.34
N PHE A 150 9.25 -16.54 -11.30
CA PHE A 150 9.07 -16.85 -12.72
C PHE A 150 10.16 -16.22 -13.59
N SER A 151 11.24 -16.97 -13.88
CA SER A 151 12.44 -16.45 -14.55
C SER A 151 12.19 -15.91 -15.97
N ILE A 152 11.32 -16.56 -16.76
CA ILE A 152 10.99 -16.12 -18.14
C ILE A 152 10.20 -14.81 -18.08
N LEU A 153 9.17 -14.74 -17.24
CA LEU A 153 8.38 -13.53 -17.03
C LEU A 153 9.27 -12.39 -16.55
N ARG A 154 10.16 -12.67 -15.60
CA ARG A 154 11.13 -11.69 -15.08
C ARG A 154 11.98 -11.08 -16.20
N LYS A 155 12.62 -11.91 -17.07
CA LYS A 155 13.45 -11.41 -18.17
C LYS A 155 12.65 -10.49 -19.10
N PHE A 156 11.41 -10.85 -19.40
CA PHE A 156 10.54 -10.06 -20.26
C PHE A 156 10.14 -8.73 -19.60
N VAL A 157 9.73 -8.76 -18.33
CA VAL A 157 9.35 -7.57 -17.56
C VAL A 157 10.54 -6.62 -17.41
N ILE A 158 11.74 -7.13 -17.06
CA ILE A 158 12.94 -6.30 -16.95
C ILE A 158 13.26 -5.58 -18.27
N LYS A 159 13.10 -6.27 -19.41
CA LYS A 159 13.25 -5.63 -20.73
C LYS A 159 12.24 -4.48 -20.92
N ILE A 160 10.98 -4.67 -20.50
CA ILE A 160 9.92 -3.64 -20.57
C ILE A 160 10.28 -2.45 -19.68
N LEU A 161 10.69 -2.71 -18.44
CA LEU A 161 11.06 -1.66 -17.49
C LEU A 161 12.27 -0.85 -17.98
N ASN A 162 13.29 -1.51 -18.53
CA ASN A 162 14.46 -0.83 -19.09
C ASN A 162 14.14 -0.02 -20.36
N LYS A 163 13.02 -0.30 -21.04
CA LYS A 163 12.55 0.46 -22.22
C LYS A 163 11.56 1.57 -21.87
N SER A 164 11.07 1.63 -20.63
CA SER A 164 10.26 2.74 -20.17
C SER A 164 11.09 4.03 -20.05
N SER A 165 10.43 5.18 -20.07
CA SER A 165 11.08 6.45 -19.75
C SER A 165 11.59 6.43 -18.31
N ILE A 166 10.70 6.11 -17.38
CA ILE A 166 10.96 6.06 -15.94
C ILE A 166 10.23 4.84 -15.35
N VAL A 167 10.80 4.28 -14.29
CA VAL A 167 10.15 3.30 -13.40
C VAL A 167 10.02 3.95 -12.01
N ILE A 168 8.81 4.20 -11.59
CA ILE A 168 8.51 4.67 -10.24
C ILE A 168 8.41 3.47 -9.31
N VAL A 169 9.10 3.53 -8.17
CA VAL A 169 9.07 2.52 -7.12
C VAL A 169 8.68 3.16 -5.79
N ASN A 170 7.99 2.43 -4.95
CA ASN A 170 7.42 2.94 -3.71
C ASN A 170 8.41 3.04 -2.53
N GLY A 171 9.66 2.58 -2.70
CA GLY A 171 10.67 2.63 -1.65
C GLY A 171 11.95 1.92 -2.02
N GLU A 172 12.97 2.05 -1.15
CA GLU A 172 14.32 1.54 -1.33
C GLU A 172 14.37 0.01 -1.44
N PHE A 173 13.52 -0.69 -0.69
CA PHE A 173 13.42 -2.14 -0.79
C PHE A 173 13.06 -2.56 -2.22
N THR A 174 12.01 -1.97 -2.77
CA THR A 174 11.56 -2.26 -4.12
C THR A 174 12.61 -1.85 -5.15
N GLU A 175 13.24 -0.69 -4.99
CA GLU A 175 14.36 -0.25 -5.84
C GLU A 175 15.49 -1.29 -5.86
N ASN A 176 15.97 -1.69 -4.69
CA ASN A 176 17.06 -2.66 -4.56
C ASN A 176 16.73 -4.01 -5.19
N GLU A 177 15.50 -4.50 -5.01
CA GLU A 177 15.08 -5.77 -5.60
C GLU A 177 15.04 -5.69 -7.13
N PHE A 178 14.56 -4.59 -7.72
CA PHE A 178 14.55 -4.42 -9.17
C PHE A 178 15.95 -4.19 -9.75
N ILE A 179 16.85 -3.52 -9.04
CA ILE A 179 18.28 -3.43 -9.43
C ILE A 179 18.90 -4.83 -9.45
N LYS A 180 18.71 -5.65 -8.41
CA LYS A 180 19.19 -7.05 -8.38
C LYS A 180 18.63 -7.90 -9.51
N MET A 181 17.40 -7.62 -9.95
CA MET A 181 16.79 -8.31 -11.10
C MET A 181 17.30 -7.83 -12.45
N GLY A 182 18.02 -6.69 -12.54
CA GLY A 182 18.62 -6.15 -13.76
C GLY A 182 17.93 -4.91 -14.33
N VAL A 183 17.12 -4.20 -13.56
CA VAL A 183 16.63 -2.87 -13.96
C VAL A 183 17.74 -1.84 -13.74
N SER A 184 17.97 -1.00 -14.74
CA SER A 184 18.99 0.05 -14.68
C SER A 184 18.62 1.11 -13.64
N LYS A 185 19.55 1.42 -12.73
CA LYS A 185 19.32 2.36 -11.62
C LYS A 185 18.89 3.75 -12.09
N ASN A 186 19.41 4.23 -13.22
CA ASN A 186 19.05 5.53 -13.79
C ASN A 186 17.58 5.62 -14.25
N LYS A 187 16.90 4.49 -14.43
CA LYS A 187 15.46 4.44 -14.74
C LYS A 187 14.58 4.54 -13.51
N LEU A 188 15.10 4.21 -12.33
CA LEU A 188 14.33 4.12 -11.10
C LEU A 188 14.19 5.48 -10.43
N ARG A 189 13.00 5.77 -9.92
CA ARG A 189 12.69 6.95 -9.09
C ARG A 189 11.87 6.49 -7.89
N ILE A 190 12.39 6.77 -6.68
CA ILE A 190 11.65 6.50 -5.46
C ILE A 190 10.65 7.61 -5.22
N ILE A 191 9.37 7.26 -5.20
CA ILE A 191 8.27 8.13 -4.79
C ILE A 191 7.45 7.38 -3.76
N TYR A 192 7.54 7.82 -2.52
CA TYR A 192 6.78 7.22 -1.43
C TYR A 192 5.30 7.52 -1.55
N GLY A 193 4.46 6.53 -1.27
CA GLY A 193 3.02 6.76 -1.13
C GLY A 193 2.73 7.75 -0.01
N PRO A 194 1.73 8.62 -0.16
CA PRO A 194 1.29 9.49 0.93
C PRO A 194 0.66 8.65 2.04
N PRO A 195 0.72 9.12 3.30
CA PRO A 195 -0.07 8.52 4.37
C PRO A 195 -1.56 8.55 4.00
N ASN A 196 -2.25 7.47 4.29
CA ASN A 196 -3.61 7.21 3.77
C ASN A 196 -4.72 7.60 4.78
N TYR A 197 -4.39 8.40 5.80
CA TYR A 197 -5.35 8.87 6.76
C TYR A 197 -5.28 10.39 6.93
N THR A 198 -6.41 10.98 7.30
CA THR A 198 -6.48 12.41 7.62
C THR A 198 -6.45 12.57 9.13
N LYS A 199 -5.45 13.30 9.63
CA LYS A 199 -5.42 13.66 11.04
C LYS A 199 -6.62 14.54 11.35
N HIS A 200 -7.52 14.04 12.17
CA HIS A 200 -8.65 14.81 12.67
C HIS A 200 -8.29 15.41 14.03
N SER A 201 -8.53 16.71 14.19
CA SER A 201 -8.52 17.33 15.50
C SER A 201 -9.75 16.84 16.28
N SER A 202 -9.54 15.93 17.21
CA SER A 202 -10.60 15.42 18.08
C SER A 202 -10.51 16.08 19.46
N ASP A 203 -11.66 16.37 20.06
CA ASP A 203 -11.73 16.84 21.43
C ASP A 203 -11.15 15.79 22.40
N LEU A 204 -10.32 16.21 23.34
CA LEU A 204 -9.70 15.32 24.34
C LEU A 204 -10.74 14.53 25.15
N LYS A 205 -11.90 15.15 25.44
CA LYS A 205 -13.00 14.48 26.15
C LYS A 205 -13.56 13.33 25.29
N PHE A 206 -13.78 13.57 24.00
CA PHE A 206 -14.23 12.54 23.07
C PHE A 206 -13.23 11.38 22.97
N LEU A 207 -11.93 11.68 22.85
CA LEU A 207 -10.89 10.64 22.79
C LEU A 207 -10.82 9.81 24.07
N SER A 208 -10.99 10.43 25.24
CA SER A 208 -11.06 9.71 26.52
C SER A 208 -12.27 8.79 26.57
N GLU A 209 -13.46 9.28 26.18
CA GLU A 209 -14.67 8.47 26.10
C GLU A 209 -14.54 7.32 25.08
N TYR A 210 -13.90 7.59 23.94
CA TYR A 210 -13.65 6.57 22.91
C TYR A 210 -12.67 5.49 23.41
N ARG A 211 -11.59 5.89 24.10
CA ARG A 211 -10.65 4.99 24.75
C ARG A 211 -11.36 4.05 25.72
N ASN A 212 -12.28 4.60 26.57
CA ASN A 212 -13.05 3.85 27.55
C ASN A 212 -14.05 2.85 26.94
N LYS A 213 -14.47 3.06 25.68
CA LYS A 213 -15.27 2.08 24.94
C LYS A 213 -14.44 0.92 24.43
N ILE A 214 -13.14 1.12 24.21
CA ILE A 214 -12.21 0.11 23.69
C ILE A 214 -11.64 -0.72 24.85
N THR A 215 -11.24 -0.07 25.95
CA THR A 215 -10.62 -0.72 27.09
C THR A 215 -10.80 0.12 28.37
N HIS A 216 -10.34 -0.38 29.51
CA HIS A 216 -10.32 0.38 30.77
C HIS A 216 -9.27 1.50 30.73
N ASP A 217 -9.55 2.64 31.32
CA ASP A 217 -8.75 3.89 31.32
C ASP A 217 -7.26 3.70 31.63
N LYS A 218 -6.94 2.74 32.50
CA LYS A 218 -5.56 2.49 32.95
C LYS A 218 -4.75 1.59 32.02
N ASN A 219 -5.39 0.95 31.04
CA ASN A 219 -4.69 0.03 30.16
C ASN A 219 -3.88 0.78 29.08
N LYS A 220 -2.65 0.31 28.86
CA LYS A 220 -1.84 0.71 27.71
C LYS A 220 -2.35 0.04 26.44
N ILE A 221 -2.60 0.83 25.39
CA ILE A 221 -3.12 0.32 24.13
C ILE A 221 -1.98 0.04 23.16
N ILE A 222 -1.88 -1.21 22.73
CA ILE A 222 -0.98 -1.69 21.67
C ILE A 222 -1.82 -1.79 20.41
N LEU A 223 -1.50 -1.01 19.39
CA LEU A 223 -2.25 -0.96 18.13
C LEU A 223 -1.51 -1.69 17.01
N THR A 224 -2.23 -2.49 16.25
CA THR A 224 -1.81 -2.93 14.91
C THR A 224 -2.90 -2.69 13.88
N VAL A 225 -2.52 -2.18 12.71
CA VAL A 225 -3.44 -1.89 11.60
C VAL A 225 -2.94 -2.68 10.39
N THR A 226 -3.68 -3.72 10.01
CA THR A 226 -3.18 -4.64 8.99
C THR A 226 -4.27 -5.53 8.39
N ARG A 227 -4.04 -6.09 7.21
CA ARG A 227 -4.85 -7.22 6.73
C ARG A 227 -4.49 -8.47 7.54
N LEU A 228 -5.48 -9.28 7.90
CA LEU A 228 -5.24 -10.51 8.66
C LEU A 228 -4.86 -11.64 7.71
N THR A 229 -3.63 -11.58 7.19
CA THR A 229 -3.01 -12.54 6.25
C THR A 229 -1.66 -12.98 6.80
N GLU A 230 -1.12 -14.11 6.30
CA GLU A 230 0.13 -14.71 6.77
C GLU A 230 1.28 -13.69 6.85
N ILE A 231 1.52 -12.94 5.77
CA ILE A 231 2.62 -11.96 5.67
C ILE A 231 2.62 -10.91 6.78
N LYS A 232 1.48 -10.68 7.44
CA LYS A 232 1.34 -9.65 8.48
C LYS A 232 1.72 -10.12 9.87
N GLY A 233 1.89 -11.44 10.08
CA GLY A 233 2.44 -12.01 11.30
C GLY A 233 1.68 -11.69 12.58
N THR A 234 0.39 -11.35 12.50
CA THR A 234 -0.43 -10.92 13.65
C THR A 234 -0.45 -11.96 14.78
N GLU A 235 -0.28 -13.25 14.47
CA GLU A 235 -0.16 -14.31 15.47
C GLU A 235 1.02 -14.08 16.43
N TYR A 236 2.16 -13.58 15.92
CA TYR A 236 3.33 -13.33 16.77
C TYR A 236 3.11 -12.16 17.73
N LEU A 237 2.30 -11.18 17.36
CA LEU A 237 1.86 -10.13 18.29
C LEU A 237 0.97 -10.72 19.39
N ILE A 238 -0.02 -11.54 19.05
CA ILE A 238 -0.89 -12.20 20.03
C ILE A 238 -0.06 -13.02 21.02
N ARG A 239 0.91 -13.78 20.53
CA ARG A 239 1.84 -14.55 21.38
C ARG A 239 2.74 -13.64 22.23
N ALA A 240 3.17 -12.48 21.71
CA ALA A 240 3.92 -11.51 22.49
C ALA A 240 3.07 -10.91 23.64
N ILE A 241 1.80 -10.60 23.39
CA ILE A 241 0.88 -10.11 24.42
C ILE A 241 0.72 -11.12 25.56
N SER A 242 0.65 -12.42 25.28
CA SER A 242 0.55 -13.46 26.33
C SER A 242 1.81 -13.56 27.21
N LYS A 243 2.94 -13.07 26.74
CA LYS A 243 4.22 -13.08 27.48
C LYS A 243 4.47 -11.80 28.27
N LEU A 244 3.68 -10.75 28.05
CA LEU A 244 3.81 -9.51 28.81
C LEU A 244 3.34 -9.71 30.26
N ASN A 245 4.28 -9.58 31.21
CA ASN A 245 4.00 -9.61 32.65
C ASN A 245 3.31 -8.33 33.15
N GLN A 246 2.54 -7.66 32.29
CA GLN A 246 1.79 -6.43 32.61
C GLN A 246 0.30 -6.75 32.57
N GLU A 247 -0.39 -6.53 33.69
CA GLU A 247 -1.84 -6.70 33.78
C GLU A 247 -2.62 -5.64 33.00
N ASN A 248 -2.04 -4.43 32.85
CA ASN A 248 -2.69 -3.25 32.29
C ASN A 248 -2.30 -3.00 30.82
N VAL A 249 -2.46 -4.01 29.95
CA VAL A 249 -2.27 -3.86 28.50
C VAL A 249 -3.50 -4.33 27.75
N HIS A 250 -3.81 -3.67 26.65
CA HIS A 250 -4.89 -4.05 25.75
C HIS A 250 -4.42 -3.93 24.30
N CYS A 251 -4.60 -4.98 23.50
CA CYS A 251 -4.21 -5.01 22.10
C CYS A 251 -5.41 -4.77 21.20
N VAL A 252 -5.32 -3.77 20.32
CA VAL A 252 -6.34 -3.48 19.31
C VAL A 252 -5.82 -3.87 17.94
N ILE A 253 -6.48 -4.84 17.32
CA ILE A 253 -6.16 -5.37 16.00
C ILE A 253 -7.17 -4.85 15.00
N VAL A 254 -6.75 -3.91 14.15
CA VAL A 254 -7.59 -3.29 13.13
C VAL A 254 -7.35 -3.95 11.78
N GLY A 255 -8.41 -4.42 11.17
CA GLY A 255 -8.41 -5.01 9.83
C GLY A 255 -9.20 -6.30 9.74
N THR A 256 -9.26 -6.85 8.54
CA THR A 256 -9.95 -8.09 8.20
C THR A 256 -9.06 -8.99 7.34
N GLY A 257 -9.36 -10.28 7.29
CA GLY A 257 -8.63 -11.24 6.46
C GLY A 257 -9.00 -12.67 6.79
N GLU A 258 -8.44 -13.60 6.02
CA GLU A 258 -8.72 -15.05 6.14
C GLU A 258 -8.30 -15.65 7.47
N LEU A 259 -7.31 -15.05 8.16
CA LEU A 259 -6.80 -15.58 9.43
C LEU A 259 -7.59 -15.16 10.67
N LEU A 260 -8.66 -14.33 10.53
CA LEU A 260 -9.41 -13.82 11.69
C LEU A 260 -9.88 -14.95 12.64
N SER A 261 -10.46 -16.02 12.08
CA SER A 261 -10.94 -17.17 12.89
C SER A 261 -9.81 -17.89 13.62
N GLU A 262 -8.66 -18.03 12.97
CA GLU A 262 -7.49 -18.68 13.53
C GLU A 262 -6.85 -17.84 14.64
N LEU A 263 -6.70 -16.53 14.41
CA LEU A 263 -6.17 -15.60 15.40
C LEU A 263 -7.04 -15.54 16.67
N ASN A 264 -8.38 -15.59 16.52
CA ASN A 264 -9.29 -15.70 17.67
C ASN A 264 -9.07 -17.03 18.45
N LYS A 265 -8.83 -18.14 17.75
CA LYS A 265 -8.51 -19.41 18.44
C LYS A 265 -7.19 -19.32 19.21
N VAL A 266 -6.17 -18.70 18.63
CA VAL A 266 -4.88 -18.50 19.30
C VAL A 266 -5.03 -17.65 20.56
N SER A 267 -5.80 -16.54 20.53
CA SER A 267 -6.03 -15.71 21.72
C SER A 267 -6.76 -16.46 22.83
N ASN A 268 -7.75 -17.30 22.48
CA ASN A 268 -8.45 -18.15 23.46
C ASN A 268 -7.54 -19.24 24.05
N LEU A 269 -6.73 -19.90 23.22
CA LEU A 269 -5.79 -20.94 23.68
C LEU A 269 -4.71 -20.38 24.63
N LEU A 270 -4.36 -19.12 24.50
CA LEU A 270 -3.40 -18.43 25.35
C LEU A 270 -4.04 -17.72 26.56
N ASP A 271 -5.35 -17.85 26.73
CA ASP A 271 -6.12 -17.25 27.82
C ASP A 271 -5.96 -15.72 27.94
N ILE A 272 -5.94 -15.04 26.78
CA ILE A 272 -5.79 -13.57 26.68
C ILE A 272 -6.85 -12.92 25.80
N ALA A 273 -7.95 -13.61 25.52
CA ALA A 273 -8.99 -13.07 24.63
C ALA A 273 -9.62 -11.78 25.17
N ASP A 274 -9.66 -11.60 26.48
CA ASP A 274 -10.12 -10.39 27.17
C ASP A 274 -9.16 -9.19 27.00
N LYS A 275 -7.89 -9.44 26.69
CA LYS A 275 -6.86 -8.41 26.40
C LYS A 275 -6.80 -8.02 24.93
N ILE A 276 -7.62 -8.59 24.05
CA ILE A 276 -7.55 -8.37 22.62
C ILE A 276 -8.91 -7.93 22.05
N THR A 277 -8.91 -6.82 21.34
CA THR A 277 -10.05 -6.39 20.52
C THR A 277 -9.75 -6.57 19.05
N PHE A 278 -10.46 -7.45 18.36
CA PHE A 278 -10.51 -7.50 16.91
C PHE A 278 -11.52 -6.45 16.41
N PHE A 279 -11.04 -5.26 16.09
CA PHE A 279 -11.86 -4.11 15.74
C PHE A 279 -12.61 -4.29 14.41
N GLY A 280 -12.06 -5.12 13.52
CA GLY A 280 -12.55 -5.22 12.15
C GLY A 280 -12.04 -4.05 11.28
N ARG A 281 -12.80 -3.70 10.25
CA ARG A 281 -12.42 -2.61 9.33
C ARG A 281 -12.76 -1.26 9.93
N ALA A 282 -11.78 -0.40 10.10
CA ALA A 282 -11.96 0.99 10.47
C ALA A 282 -12.08 1.89 9.22
N ASN A 283 -12.91 2.92 9.29
CA ASN A 283 -12.85 4.03 8.33
C ASN A 283 -11.71 4.99 8.69
N HIS A 284 -11.41 5.99 7.83
CA HIS A 284 -10.28 6.91 8.03
C HIS A 284 -10.39 7.71 9.34
N GLN A 285 -11.59 8.11 9.73
CA GLN A 285 -11.83 8.86 10.96
C GLN A 285 -11.60 7.99 12.19
N GLU A 286 -12.18 6.78 12.22
CA GLU A 286 -11.96 5.79 13.27
C GLU A 286 -10.50 5.42 13.41
N LEU A 287 -9.80 5.26 12.27
CA LEU A 287 -8.38 4.96 12.25
C LEU A 287 -7.56 6.08 12.90
N GLY A 288 -7.87 7.35 12.60
CA GLY A 288 -7.26 8.49 13.25
C GLY A 288 -7.44 8.47 14.77
N TRP A 289 -8.65 8.22 15.25
CA TRP A 289 -8.92 8.10 16.69
C TRP A 289 -8.18 6.95 17.35
N LEU A 290 -8.09 5.80 16.67
CA LEU A 290 -7.35 4.63 17.18
C LEU A 290 -5.85 4.92 17.29
N TYR A 291 -5.27 5.63 16.33
CA TYR A 291 -3.89 6.11 16.46
C TYR A 291 -3.76 7.09 17.64
N ASP A 292 -4.67 8.07 17.78
CA ASP A 292 -4.57 9.11 18.81
C ASP A 292 -4.72 8.57 20.26
N ILE A 293 -5.48 7.48 20.45
CA ILE A 293 -5.66 6.87 21.80
C ILE A 293 -4.64 5.80 22.15
N SER A 294 -3.76 5.41 21.21
CA SER A 294 -2.82 4.30 21.42
C SER A 294 -1.51 4.75 22.04
N ASP A 295 -0.79 3.82 22.68
CA ASP A 295 0.48 4.07 23.37
C ASP A 295 1.69 3.56 22.56
N VAL A 296 1.49 2.52 21.71
CA VAL A 296 2.51 1.97 20.84
C VAL A 296 1.87 1.34 19.62
N PHE A 297 2.53 1.47 18.47
CA PHE A 297 2.14 0.80 17.23
C PHE A 297 3.10 -0.36 16.94
N VAL A 298 2.54 -1.51 16.53
CA VAL A 298 3.30 -2.73 16.24
C VAL A 298 2.93 -3.28 14.87
N LEU A 299 3.94 -3.52 14.02
CA LEU A 299 3.77 -4.22 12.74
C LEU A 299 4.68 -5.45 12.70
N PRO A 300 4.20 -6.65 13.07
CA PRO A 300 4.98 -7.86 13.24
C PRO A 300 5.09 -8.68 11.93
N SER A 301 5.19 -8.03 10.78
CA SER A 301 5.20 -8.69 9.47
C SER A 301 6.28 -9.78 9.38
N ILE A 302 6.03 -10.79 8.56
CA ILE A 302 6.95 -11.92 8.33
C ILE A 302 7.20 -12.10 6.83
N ILE A 303 8.25 -12.84 6.49
CA ILE A 303 8.36 -13.41 5.15
C ILE A 303 7.42 -14.61 5.12
N ASP A 304 6.42 -14.54 4.23
CA ASP A 304 5.40 -15.59 4.10
C ASP A 304 5.93 -16.83 3.36
N SER A 305 5.08 -17.86 3.29
CA SER A 305 5.39 -19.13 2.63
C SER A 305 5.72 -18.99 1.13
N SER A 306 5.33 -17.90 0.49
CA SER A 306 5.67 -17.59 -0.91
C SER A 306 7.00 -16.84 -1.08
N GLY A 307 7.64 -16.44 0.02
CA GLY A 307 8.84 -15.58 0.03
C GLY A 307 8.53 -14.09 -0.15
N ALA A 308 7.26 -13.70 -0.01
CA ALA A 308 6.88 -12.29 -0.06
C ALA A 308 7.11 -11.61 1.30
N ALA A 309 7.52 -10.34 1.25
CA ALA A 309 7.70 -9.47 2.42
C ALA A 309 6.97 -8.14 2.20
N ASP A 310 6.62 -7.45 3.28
CA ASP A 310 6.09 -6.10 3.19
C ASP A 310 7.12 -5.16 2.54
N ALA A 311 6.78 -4.63 1.37
CA ALA A 311 7.69 -3.76 0.62
C ALA A 311 7.68 -2.32 1.13
N MET A 312 6.52 -1.82 1.55
CA MET A 312 6.32 -0.44 1.96
C MET A 312 5.02 -0.30 2.78
N PRO A 313 5.01 -0.70 4.06
CA PRO A 313 3.81 -0.62 4.88
C PRO A 313 3.51 0.84 5.30
N LEU A 314 2.55 1.49 4.66
CA LEU A 314 2.17 2.89 4.91
C LEU A 314 1.68 3.14 6.35
N VAL A 315 1.20 2.12 7.04
CA VAL A 315 0.76 2.19 8.45
C VAL A 315 1.89 2.60 9.41
N ILE A 316 3.16 2.36 9.05
CA ILE A 316 4.31 2.83 9.85
C ILE A 316 4.43 4.36 9.84
N PRO A 317 4.55 5.04 8.67
CA PRO A 317 4.57 6.50 8.67
C PRO A 317 3.27 7.12 9.18
N GLU A 318 2.12 6.45 9.05
CA GLU A 318 0.84 6.89 9.64
C GLU A 318 0.91 6.91 11.17
N ALA A 319 1.39 5.83 11.80
CA ALA A 319 1.61 5.75 13.23
C ALA A 319 2.62 6.80 13.73
N MET A 320 3.73 6.98 12.99
CA MET A 320 4.73 8.00 13.29
C MET A 320 4.14 9.43 13.20
N GLU A 321 3.31 9.73 12.20
CA GLU A 321 2.64 11.02 12.06
C GLU A 321 1.69 11.29 13.23
N SER A 322 1.06 10.25 13.77
CA SER A 322 0.24 10.31 14.99
C SER A 322 1.08 10.35 16.26
N LYS A 323 2.38 10.47 16.17
CA LYS A 323 3.34 10.52 17.30
C LYS A 323 3.33 9.26 18.16
N LEU A 324 3.09 8.10 17.56
CA LEU A 324 3.25 6.82 18.24
C LEU A 324 4.68 6.31 18.11
N PRO A 325 5.28 5.76 19.16
CA PRO A 325 6.46 4.94 19.04
C PRO A 325 6.11 3.66 18.26
N VAL A 326 7.01 3.23 17.38
CA VAL A 326 6.75 2.16 16.41
C VAL A 326 7.70 0.99 16.63
N ILE A 327 7.15 -0.21 16.60
CA ILE A 327 7.91 -1.47 16.56
C ILE A 327 7.59 -2.17 15.24
N GLY A 328 8.61 -2.59 14.51
CA GLY A 328 8.46 -3.38 13.29
C GLY A 328 9.46 -4.53 13.24
N THR A 329 9.26 -5.48 12.36
CA THR A 329 10.19 -6.56 12.11
C THR A 329 11.29 -6.16 11.11
N ASN A 330 12.50 -6.71 11.28
CA ASN A 330 13.66 -6.38 10.45
C ASN A 330 13.62 -7.13 9.09
N ILE A 331 12.54 -6.94 8.31
CA ILE A 331 12.35 -7.58 7.01
C ILE A 331 11.80 -6.61 5.96
N GLY A 332 11.95 -6.97 4.70
CA GLY A 332 11.34 -6.25 3.58
C GLY A 332 11.69 -4.76 3.55
N GLY A 333 10.67 -3.93 3.46
CA GLY A 333 10.81 -2.47 3.44
C GLY A 333 10.80 -1.80 4.82
N ILE A 334 10.50 -2.54 5.89
CA ILE A 334 10.39 -1.99 7.25
C ILE A 334 11.69 -1.34 7.73
N PRO A 335 12.90 -1.95 7.54
CA PRO A 335 14.17 -1.34 7.94
C PRO A 335 14.55 -0.05 7.20
N PHE A 336 13.89 0.27 6.09
CA PHE A 336 14.07 1.55 5.40
C PHE A 336 13.18 2.67 5.97
N MET A 337 12.28 2.34 6.88
CA MET A 337 11.43 3.28 7.61
C MET A 337 11.80 3.40 9.07
N ILE A 338 12.26 2.31 9.67
CA ILE A 338 12.67 2.23 11.07
C ILE A 338 14.16 2.05 11.14
N GLU A 339 14.86 3.01 11.72
CA GLU A 339 16.24 2.91 12.16
C GLU A 339 16.20 2.51 13.63
N HIS A 340 16.66 1.27 13.94
CA HIS A 340 16.57 0.68 15.27
C HIS A 340 17.13 1.58 16.35
N GLU A 341 16.39 1.74 17.46
CA GLU A 341 16.69 2.58 18.63
C GLU A 341 16.77 4.09 18.33
N LYS A 342 16.55 4.52 17.11
CA LYS A 342 16.58 5.93 16.75
C LYS A 342 15.17 6.50 16.54
N ASN A 343 14.37 5.94 15.63
CA ASN A 343 13.01 6.40 15.35
C ASN A 343 11.94 5.31 15.51
N GLY A 344 12.34 4.17 16.08
CA GLY A 344 11.50 3.02 16.37
C GLY A 344 12.35 1.81 16.76
N LEU A 345 11.74 0.67 17.03
CA LEU A 345 12.44 -0.58 17.32
C LEU A 345 12.24 -1.57 16.18
N LEU A 346 13.31 -2.27 15.82
CA LEU A 346 13.28 -3.41 14.91
C LEU A 346 13.53 -4.68 15.72
N VAL A 347 12.67 -5.69 15.49
CA VAL A 347 12.78 -7.02 16.10
C VAL A 347 12.90 -8.07 15.00
N LYS A 348 13.36 -9.26 15.35
CA LYS A 348 13.40 -10.39 14.43
C LYS A 348 11.99 -10.87 14.10
N GLU A 349 11.77 -11.26 12.86
CA GLU A 349 10.50 -11.87 12.47
C GLU A 349 10.27 -13.20 13.21
N LYS A 350 8.99 -13.50 13.48
CA LYS A 350 8.58 -14.75 14.15
C LYS A 350 9.13 -14.93 15.58
N ASP A 351 9.65 -13.87 16.18
CA ASP A 351 10.17 -13.87 17.55
C ASP A 351 9.24 -13.09 18.49
N SER A 352 8.34 -13.85 19.15
CA SER A 352 7.37 -13.26 20.08
C SER A 352 7.99 -12.82 21.40
N ASP A 353 9.17 -13.34 21.77
CA ASP A 353 9.88 -12.95 23.00
C ASP A 353 10.53 -11.58 22.80
N GLU A 354 11.31 -11.41 21.73
CA GLU A 354 11.92 -10.13 21.39
C GLU A 354 10.86 -9.04 21.15
N LEU A 355 9.70 -9.43 20.58
CA LEU A 355 8.59 -8.50 20.38
C LEU A 355 7.97 -8.07 21.70
N ALA A 356 7.78 -8.99 22.66
CA ALA A 356 7.27 -8.68 23.99
C ALA A 356 8.23 -7.75 24.74
N ASP A 357 9.54 -8.02 24.71
CA ASP A 357 10.57 -7.20 25.33
C ASP A 357 10.60 -5.77 24.74
N ALA A 358 10.46 -5.65 23.42
CA ALA A 358 10.40 -4.35 22.74
C ALA A 358 9.16 -3.54 23.15
N ILE A 359 8.00 -4.20 23.24
CA ILE A 359 6.75 -3.57 23.72
C ILE A 359 6.92 -3.12 25.17
N PHE A 360 7.41 -3.99 26.04
CA PHE A 360 7.66 -3.68 27.44
C PHE A 360 8.60 -2.48 27.60
N ARG A 361 9.71 -2.45 26.87
CA ARG A 361 10.70 -1.35 26.89
C ARG A 361 10.08 0.00 26.52
N ILE A 362 9.22 0.06 25.53
CA ILE A 362 8.51 1.30 25.15
C ILE A 362 7.51 1.71 26.24
N LEU A 363 6.69 0.79 26.71
CA LEU A 363 5.62 1.09 27.67
C LEU A 363 6.15 1.45 29.06
N SER A 364 7.30 0.91 29.47
CA SER A 364 7.93 1.16 30.78
C SER A 364 8.86 2.38 30.80
N ASN A 365 9.28 2.91 29.65
CA ASN A 365 10.23 4.03 29.58
C ASN A 365 9.72 5.17 28.68
N SER A 366 8.97 6.08 29.28
CA SER A 366 8.34 7.21 28.57
C SER A 366 9.34 8.16 27.92
N SER A 367 10.51 8.39 28.51
CA SER A 367 11.56 9.25 27.92
C SER A 367 12.19 8.62 26.69
N PHE A 368 12.41 7.31 26.71
CA PHE A 368 12.88 6.57 25.55
C PHE A 368 11.81 6.55 24.43
N ALA A 369 10.56 6.25 24.77
CA ALA A 369 9.45 6.28 23.81
C ALA A 369 9.33 7.67 23.14
N GLN A 370 9.40 8.76 23.92
CA GLN A 370 9.36 10.12 23.39
C GLN A 370 10.53 10.42 22.46
N SER A 371 11.75 9.97 22.79
CA SER A 371 12.91 10.17 21.91
C SER A 371 12.73 9.49 20.54
N LEU A 372 12.15 8.30 20.50
CA LEU A 372 11.82 7.61 19.25
C LEU A 372 10.79 8.40 18.43
N VAL A 373 9.77 8.93 19.09
CA VAL A 373 8.74 9.76 18.45
C VAL A 373 9.36 11.02 17.86
N ASP A 374 10.15 11.77 18.60
CA ASP A 374 10.75 13.02 18.13
C ASP A 374 11.61 12.81 16.89
N ASN A 375 12.42 11.74 16.88
CA ASN A 375 13.24 11.38 15.74
C ASN A 375 12.40 10.88 14.53
N SER A 376 11.28 10.21 14.77
CA SER A 376 10.40 9.73 13.69
C SER A 376 9.79 10.88 12.89
N GLN A 377 9.56 12.05 13.51
CA GLN A 377 8.99 13.22 12.83
C GLN A 377 9.88 13.74 11.70
N ILE A 378 11.19 13.44 11.72
CA ILE A 378 12.11 13.78 10.61
C ILE A 378 11.74 13.01 9.34
N LEU A 379 11.37 11.74 9.50
CA LEU A 379 10.93 10.89 8.38
C LEU A 379 9.56 11.33 7.84
N VAL A 380 8.61 11.60 8.73
CA VAL A 380 7.26 12.06 8.39
C VAL A 380 7.32 13.33 7.54
N LYS A 381 8.13 14.32 7.94
CA LYS A 381 8.30 15.59 7.18
C LYS A 381 8.76 15.38 5.73
N LYS A 382 9.44 14.29 5.42
CA LYS A 382 9.91 13.96 4.06
C LYS A 382 8.87 13.22 3.22
N ARG A 383 7.73 12.84 3.80
CA ARG A 383 6.70 11.98 3.17
C ARG A 383 5.31 12.63 3.15
N THR A 384 5.25 13.96 3.09
CA THR A 384 3.97 14.68 3.01
C THR A 384 3.31 14.47 1.65
N LEU A 385 1.98 14.57 1.60
CA LEU A 385 1.20 14.49 0.37
C LEU A 385 1.74 15.46 -0.70
N LYS A 386 2.09 16.69 -0.31
CA LYS A 386 2.66 17.70 -1.22
C LYS A 386 3.97 17.22 -1.86
N ILE A 387 4.91 16.70 -1.05
CA ILE A 387 6.20 16.20 -1.58
C ILE A 387 5.99 15.04 -2.54
N THR A 388 5.06 14.13 -2.23
CA THR A 388 4.70 13.03 -3.12
C THR A 388 4.14 13.55 -4.44
N HIS A 389 3.20 14.49 -4.40
CA HIS A 389 2.61 15.11 -5.59
C HIS A 389 3.67 15.80 -6.47
N ASP A 390 4.51 16.64 -5.86
CA ASP A 390 5.57 17.36 -6.59
C ASP A 390 6.52 16.38 -7.30
N LYS A 391 6.92 15.28 -6.65
CA LYS A 391 7.75 14.24 -7.25
C LYS A 391 7.07 13.48 -8.39
N TYR A 392 5.77 13.21 -8.29
CA TYR A 392 5.01 12.61 -9.40
C TYR A 392 4.98 13.52 -10.61
N ILE A 393 4.68 14.81 -10.41
CA ILE A 393 4.67 15.82 -11.47
C ILE A 393 6.06 15.95 -12.12
N GLU A 394 7.13 15.99 -11.31
CA GLU A 394 8.50 16.05 -11.79
C GLU A 394 8.86 14.81 -12.64
N ALA A 395 8.56 13.61 -12.18
CA ALA A 395 8.82 12.37 -12.91
C ALA A 395 8.08 12.32 -14.25
N ILE A 396 6.82 12.73 -14.29
CA ILE A 396 6.04 12.76 -15.54
C ILE A 396 6.56 13.87 -16.50
N ASN A 397 6.92 15.03 -15.99
CA ASN A 397 7.54 16.09 -16.79
C ASN A 397 8.86 15.61 -17.41
N GLN A 398 9.72 14.96 -16.64
CA GLN A 398 10.96 14.34 -17.13
C GLN A 398 10.67 13.31 -18.22
N ALA A 399 9.74 12.38 -17.98
CA ALA A 399 9.40 11.34 -18.93
C ALA A 399 8.86 11.89 -20.28
N ILE A 400 8.15 13.01 -20.26
CA ILE A 400 7.61 13.63 -21.48
C ILE A 400 8.69 14.44 -22.21
N SER A 401 9.63 15.07 -21.50
CA SER A 401 10.67 15.93 -22.08
C SER A 401 11.88 15.16 -22.64
N GLU A 402 12.21 13.99 -22.07
CA GLU A 402 13.30 13.15 -22.59
C GLU A 402 13.00 12.70 -24.03
N ASN A 403 13.91 13.01 -24.99
CA ASN A 403 13.83 12.63 -26.42
C ASN A 403 14.11 11.15 -26.67
#